data_314db60f43d5a198c1a44b63ca44c308
#
_entry.id   314db60f43d5a198c1a44b63ca44c308
#
_cell.length_a   1.000
_cell.length_b   1.000
_cell.length_c   1.000
_cell.angle_alpha   90.00
_cell.angle_beta   90.00
_cell.angle_gamma   90.00
#
_symmetry.space_group_name_H-M   'P 1'
#
loop_
_entity.id
_entity.type
_entity.pdbx_description
1 polymer ?
#
loop_
_entity_poly.entity_id
_entity_poly.type
_entity_poly.pdbx_seq_one_letter_code
_entity_poly.pdbx_strand_id
1 'polypeptide(L)'
;MLFSSEQVSNGHPDKICDQISDAIVTDILKHDPKGRIAAECCIKDYDIVILGEITSSHTPDYDTLCRNVLKNIGLEDLDRYKIQELISVQSPDIAMGVDHDGAGDQGMMFGYATKETKEMLPIPYILSTKALQKLRAFNLENAFSILKPDAKAQVSYDYKENRIDTFLISSQHSESVSLSQVREIIQKIMVETAAEMNLNTDFRILVNPTGRFVLGSSFADSGLTGRKIIADTYGGAAHHGGGAFSGKDPSKVDRSAAYMARKIAKDLVSAGKTDRCEVQLAYAIGVAEPVSVYLDCFGTEHENVGDLWRSVIEKYDLTPKGIISNLNLLNTDYNLVSSYGHFGKENLPWEF
;
A
#
# COMPACT_ATOMS: atom_id res chain seq x y z
N MET A 1 6.92 -15.62 -21.03
CA MET A 1 6.69 -16.16 -19.65
C MET A 1 5.74 -15.22 -18.94
N LEU A 2 4.61 -15.74 -18.47
CA LEU A 2 3.57 -14.94 -17.81
C LEU A 2 3.95 -14.65 -16.36
N PHE A 3 3.78 -13.40 -15.96
CA PHE A 3 3.81 -12.95 -14.57
C PHE A 3 2.51 -12.23 -14.25
N SER A 4 1.92 -12.50 -13.10
CA SER A 4 0.65 -11.92 -12.68
C SER A 4 0.85 -11.05 -11.45
N SER A 5 0.19 -9.89 -11.47
CA SER A 5 0.11 -9.00 -10.32
C SER A 5 -1.33 -8.58 -10.08
N GLU A 6 -1.64 -8.24 -8.84
CA GLU A 6 -2.99 -7.85 -8.44
C GLU A 6 -3.00 -6.58 -7.59
N GLN A 7 -4.17 -5.95 -7.55
CA GLN A 7 -4.48 -4.83 -6.67
C GLN A 7 -5.92 -4.94 -6.18
N VAL A 8 -6.20 -4.35 -5.03
CA VAL A 8 -7.55 -4.25 -4.47
C VAL A 8 -7.97 -2.79 -4.33
N SER A 9 -9.28 -2.56 -4.42
CA SER A 9 -9.85 -1.22 -4.26
C SER A 9 -9.82 -0.77 -2.80
N ASN A 10 -10.07 0.53 -2.59
CA ASN A 10 -10.19 1.12 -1.27
C ASN A 10 -11.41 0.62 -0.47
N GLY A 11 -12.41 0.01 -1.12
CA GLY A 11 -13.58 -0.60 -0.47
C GLY A 11 -13.43 -2.08 -0.14
N HIS A 12 -12.27 -2.71 -0.46
CA HIS A 12 -11.95 -4.04 0.02
C HIS A 12 -11.86 -4.05 1.55
N PRO A 13 -12.42 -5.04 2.28
CA PRO A 13 -12.49 -4.99 3.75
C PRO A 13 -11.13 -4.82 4.43
N ASP A 14 -10.08 -5.49 3.99
CA ASP A 14 -8.73 -5.28 4.53
C ASP A 14 -8.23 -3.85 4.30
N LYS A 15 -8.55 -3.24 3.12
CA LYS A 15 -8.14 -1.86 2.83
C LYS A 15 -8.97 -0.81 3.58
N ILE A 16 -10.19 -1.14 3.98
CA ILE A 16 -10.95 -0.31 4.91
C ILE A 16 -10.20 -0.23 6.24
N CYS A 17 -9.74 -1.37 6.76
CA CYS A 17 -8.98 -1.44 8.00
C CYS A 17 -7.67 -0.68 7.92
N ASP A 18 -6.91 -0.84 6.83
CA ASP A 18 -5.67 -0.08 6.59
C ASP A 18 -5.91 1.43 6.57
N GLN A 19 -7.00 1.88 5.92
CA GLN A 19 -7.35 3.31 5.88
C GLN A 19 -7.76 3.86 7.26
N ILE A 20 -8.49 3.09 8.07
CA ILE A 20 -8.81 3.48 9.45
C ILE A 20 -7.55 3.56 10.29
N SER A 21 -6.68 2.56 10.24
CA SER A 21 -5.44 2.52 11.00
C SER A 21 -4.50 3.68 10.63
N ASP A 22 -4.36 4.00 9.35
CA ASP A 22 -3.52 5.13 8.90
C ASP A 22 -4.17 6.51 9.15
N ALA A 23 -5.49 6.60 9.21
CA ALA A 23 -6.18 7.81 9.64
C ALA A 23 -5.88 8.11 11.13
N ILE A 24 -5.83 7.07 11.98
CA ILE A 24 -5.42 7.19 13.39
C ILE A 24 -3.98 7.69 13.49
N VAL A 25 -3.05 7.09 12.74
CA VAL A 25 -1.64 7.53 12.73
C VAL A 25 -1.52 8.98 12.30
N THR A 26 -2.21 9.37 11.23
CA THR A 26 -2.17 10.73 10.69
C THR A 26 -2.73 11.75 11.69
N ASP A 27 -3.86 11.45 12.31
CA ASP A 27 -4.48 12.34 13.30
C ASP A 27 -3.59 12.54 14.53
N ILE A 28 -3.04 11.46 15.07
CA ILE A 28 -2.16 11.54 16.23
C ILE A 28 -0.89 12.33 15.91
N LEU A 29 -0.16 12.00 14.84
CA LEU A 29 1.09 12.67 14.49
C LEU A 29 0.91 14.17 14.22
N LYS A 30 -0.24 14.56 13.70
CA LYS A 30 -0.59 15.98 13.49
C LYS A 30 -0.70 16.77 14.81
N HIS A 31 -1.16 16.14 15.89
CA HIS A 31 -1.36 16.77 17.19
C HIS A 31 -0.23 16.46 18.19
N ASP A 32 0.39 15.30 18.05
CA ASP A 32 1.52 14.83 18.86
C ASP A 32 2.56 14.13 17.98
N PRO A 33 3.55 14.86 17.43
CA PRO A 33 4.61 14.28 16.60
C PRO A 33 5.49 13.24 17.31
N LYS A 34 5.39 13.15 18.64
CA LYS A 34 6.11 12.15 19.45
C LYS A 34 5.26 10.92 19.78
N GLY A 35 4.02 10.89 19.31
CA GLY A 35 3.11 9.76 19.52
C GLY A 35 3.71 8.44 19.04
N ARG A 36 3.53 7.39 19.83
CA ARG A 36 3.88 6.01 19.49
C ARG A 36 2.60 5.25 19.20
N ILE A 37 2.49 4.74 17.99
CA ILE A 37 1.24 4.15 17.49
C ILE A 37 1.53 2.78 16.88
N ALA A 38 0.79 1.79 17.36
CA ALA A 38 0.65 0.48 16.76
C ALA A 38 -0.85 0.15 16.80
N ALA A 39 -1.62 0.68 15.84
CA ALA A 39 -3.07 0.58 15.79
C ALA A 39 -3.50 -0.36 14.68
N GLU A 40 -4.19 -1.41 15.04
CA GLU A 40 -4.80 -2.36 14.11
C GLU A 40 -6.32 -2.22 14.14
N CYS A 41 -6.95 -2.62 13.06
CA CYS A 41 -8.40 -2.60 12.91
C CYS A 41 -8.88 -3.92 12.35
N CYS A 42 -10.02 -4.39 12.80
CA CYS A 42 -10.78 -5.42 12.11
C CYS A 42 -12.21 -4.98 11.85
N ILE A 43 -12.77 -5.46 10.75
CA ILE A 43 -14.15 -5.15 10.36
C ILE A 43 -14.88 -6.41 9.91
N LYS A 44 -16.12 -6.58 10.36
CA LYS A 44 -17.06 -7.57 9.84
C LYS A 44 -18.48 -7.03 9.95
N ASP A 45 -19.24 -7.10 8.85
CA ASP A 45 -20.57 -6.51 8.76
C ASP A 45 -20.56 -5.03 9.20
N TYR A 46 -21.26 -4.68 10.25
CA TYR A 46 -21.28 -3.33 10.84
C TYR A 46 -20.42 -3.20 12.11
N ASP A 47 -19.65 -4.22 12.47
CA ASP A 47 -18.83 -4.19 13.67
C ASP A 47 -17.37 -3.87 13.29
N ILE A 48 -16.80 -2.82 13.90
CA ILE A 48 -15.43 -2.38 13.77
C ILE A 48 -14.79 -2.46 15.14
N VAL A 49 -13.62 -3.11 15.23
CA VAL A 49 -12.80 -3.13 16.44
C VAL A 49 -11.46 -2.51 16.12
N ILE A 50 -11.09 -1.46 16.85
CA ILE A 50 -9.78 -0.83 16.84
C ILE A 50 -9.03 -1.37 18.04
N LEU A 51 -7.83 -1.92 17.83
CA LEU A 51 -7.03 -2.53 18.88
C LEU A 51 -5.56 -2.15 18.72
N GLY A 52 -4.81 -2.25 19.80
CA GLY A 52 -3.37 -1.99 19.76
C GLY A 52 -2.87 -1.12 20.90
N GLU A 53 -1.68 -0.57 20.71
CA GLU A 53 -0.98 0.25 21.70
C GLU A 53 -0.75 1.66 21.16
N ILE A 54 -1.21 2.65 21.93
CA ILE A 54 -1.01 4.07 21.61
C ILE A 54 -0.52 4.80 22.85
N THR A 55 0.62 5.47 22.72
CA THR A 55 1.15 6.41 23.71
C THR A 55 1.21 7.78 23.07
N SER A 56 0.31 8.67 23.47
CA SER A 56 0.21 10.03 22.91
C SER A 56 -0.44 10.97 23.92
N SER A 57 -0.12 12.27 23.80
CA SER A 57 -0.81 13.34 24.51
C SER A 57 -2.16 13.71 23.88
N HIS A 58 -2.45 13.18 22.68
CA HIS A 58 -3.69 13.37 21.94
C HIS A 58 -4.46 12.05 21.82
N THR A 59 -5.76 12.10 22.04
CA THR A 59 -6.67 10.96 21.82
C THR A 59 -7.62 11.31 20.68
N PRO A 60 -7.60 10.57 19.56
CA PRO A 60 -8.54 10.78 18.45
C PRO A 60 -10.00 10.57 18.85
N ASP A 61 -10.92 11.23 18.17
CA ASP A 61 -12.31 10.82 18.13
C ASP A 61 -12.45 9.65 17.13
N TYR A 62 -12.27 8.43 17.64
CA TYR A 62 -12.25 7.21 16.82
C TYR A 62 -13.56 6.98 16.08
N ASP A 63 -14.71 7.32 16.67
CA ASP A 63 -16.02 7.16 16.01
C ASP A 63 -16.13 8.08 14.80
N THR A 64 -15.87 9.37 14.97
CA THR A 64 -15.89 10.34 13.87
C THR A 64 -14.86 10.00 12.80
N LEU A 65 -13.65 9.58 13.19
CA LEU A 65 -12.58 9.22 12.26
C LEU A 65 -12.98 8.00 11.40
N CYS A 66 -13.49 6.94 12.01
CA CYS A 66 -13.96 5.76 11.28
C CYS A 66 -15.08 6.12 10.30
N ARG A 67 -16.10 6.86 10.73
CA ARG A 67 -17.23 7.25 9.87
C ARG A 67 -16.78 8.10 8.69
N ASN A 68 -15.81 8.99 8.88
CA ASN A 68 -15.22 9.79 7.80
C ASN A 68 -14.49 8.91 6.78
N VAL A 69 -13.73 7.91 7.22
CA VAL A 69 -13.09 6.95 6.32
C VAL A 69 -14.14 6.17 5.53
N LEU A 70 -15.14 5.60 6.19
CA LEU A 70 -16.21 4.84 5.54
C LEU A 70 -16.98 5.68 4.52
N LYS A 71 -17.29 6.94 4.87
CA LYS A 71 -17.95 7.90 3.98
C LYS A 71 -17.10 8.19 2.74
N ASN A 72 -15.80 8.42 2.91
CA ASN A 72 -14.88 8.68 1.81
C ASN A 72 -14.72 7.49 0.86
N ILE A 73 -14.86 6.28 1.37
CA ILE A 73 -14.88 5.05 0.57
C ILE A 73 -16.16 4.97 -0.26
N GLY A 74 -17.28 5.49 0.23
CA GLY A 74 -18.61 5.40 -0.38
C GLY A 74 -19.47 4.28 0.21
N LEU A 75 -19.22 3.92 1.48
CA LEU A 75 -20.08 2.98 2.20
C LEU A 75 -21.35 3.68 2.69
N GLU A 76 -22.42 2.93 2.73
CA GLU A 76 -23.76 3.39 3.12
C GLU A 76 -24.04 3.06 4.61
N ASP A 77 -25.18 3.52 5.15
CA ASP A 77 -25.68 3.20 6.50
C ASP A 77 -24.66 3.47 7.62
N LEU A 78 -23.92 4.58 7.53
CA LEU A 78 -22.82 4.89 8.44
C LEU A 78 -23.20 4.83 9.93
N ASP A 79 -24.43 5.22 10.28
CA ASP A 79 -24.93 5.22 11.67
C ASP A 79 -25.12 3.82 12.26
N ARG A 80 -25.14 2.78 11.43
CA ARG A 80 -25.26 1.39 11.87
C ARG A 80 -23.94 0.79 12.34
N TYR A 81 -22.80 1.37 11.93
CA TYR A 81 -21.49 0.87 12.35
C TYR A 81 -21.27 1.07 13.84
N LYS A 82 -20.87 0.00 14.51
CA LYS A 82 -20.49 -0.04 15.92
C LYS A 82 -18.97 -0.06 15.98
N ILE A 83 -18.40 0.95 16.64
CA ILE A 83 -16.95 1.08 16.82
C ILE A 83 -16.62 0.72 18.26
N GLN A 84 -15.76 -0.28 18.43
CA GLN A 84 -15.24 -0.72 19.72
C GLN A 84 -13.74 -0.41 19.77
N GLU A 85 -13.30 0.13 20.88
CA GLU A 85 -11.92 0.52 21.13
C GLU A 85 -11.31 -0.41 22.18
N LEU A 86 -10.20 -1.06 21.83
CA LEU A 86 -9.37 -1.92 22.67
C LEU A 86 -7.94 -1.42 22.62
N ILE A 87 -7.73 -0.17 23.07
CA ILE A 87 -6.45 0.53 23.04
C ILE A 87 -5.84 0.51 24.42
N SER A 88 -4.55 0.16 24.48
CA SER A 88 -3.72 0.23 25.67
C SER A 88 -2.51 1.15 25.47
N VAL A 89 -1.81 1.48 26.56
CA VAL A 89 -0.54 2.21 26.48
C VAL A 89 0.59 1.23 26.18
N GLN A 90 1.57 1.63 25.38
CA GLN A 90 2.73 0.81 25.05
C GLN A 90 3.49 0.35 26.29
N SER A 91 3.94 -0.91 26.28
CA SER A 91 4.77 -1.47 27.35
C SER A 91 6.07 -0.67 27.56
N PRO A 92 6.44 -0.36 28.83
CA PRO A 92 7.72 0.28 29.13
C PRO A 92 8.94 -0.50 28.62
N ASP A 93 8.86 -1.83 28.54
CA ASP A 93 9.96 -2.69 28.07
C ASP A 93 10.26 -2.48 26.58
N ILE A 94 9.23 -2.24 25.77
CA ILE A 94 9.38 -1.93 24.34
C ILE A 94 9.90 -0.50 24.15
N ALA A 95 9.45 0.44 25.00
CA ALA A 95 9.89 1.83 24.94
C ALA A 95 11.40 1.99 25.17
N MET A 96 12.02 1.20 26.02
CA MET A 96 13.48 1.25 26.30
C MET A 96 14.34 1.06 25.06
N GLY A 97 13.94 0.20 24.10
CA GLY A 97 14.68 -0.05 22.86
C GLY A 97 14.67 1.14 21.90
N VAL A 98 13.58 1.91 21.91
CA VAL A 98 13.35 3.04 20.99
C VAL A 98 13.90 4.36 21.58
N ASP A 99 13.91 4.51 22.91
CA ASP A 99 14.36 5.72 23.60
C ASP A 99 15.87 5.99 23.43
N HIS A 100 16.65 5.00 22.98
CA HIS A 100 18.08 5.11 22.68
C HIS A 100 18.37 5.20 21.15
N ASP A 101 17.43 5.70 20.34
CA ASP A 101 17.53 5.82 18.87
C ASP A 101 17.72 4.47 18.15
N GLY A 102 17.56 3.34 18.80
CA GLY A 102 17.62 2.00 18.20
C GLY A 102 16.34 1.59 17.48
N ALA A 103 16.43 0.55 16.64
CA ALA A 103 15.25 -0.05 16.04
C ALA A 103 14.32 -0.67 17.09
N GLY A 104 13.03 -0.39 16.98
CA GLY A 104 12.03 -0.90 17.94
C GLY A 104 11.71 -2.37 17.78
N ASP A 105 12.15 -2.98 16.69
CA ASP A 105 11.97 -4.40 16.39
C ASP A 105 13.08 -4.89 15.46
N GLN A 106 13.21 -6.22 15.36
CA GLN A 106 13.99 -6.87 14.33
C GLN A 106 13.16 -7.04 13.05
N GLY A 107 13.82 -7.10 11.89
CA GLY A 107 13.11 -7.36 10.65
C GLY A 107 13.95 -7.14 9.39
N MET A 108 13.38 -7.53 8.26
CA MET A 108 13.91 -7.29 6.92
C MET A 108 12.92 -6.43 6.15
N MET A 109 13.36 -5.35 5.55
CA MET A 109 12.56 -4.44 4.76
C MET A 109 13.11 -4.37 3.35
N PHE A 110 12.22 -4.34 2.37
CA PHE A 110 12.59 -4.39 0.96
C PHE A 110 12.10 -3.15 0.22
N GLY A 111 12.97 -2.62 -0.63
CA GLY A 111 12.66 -1.61 -1.62
C GLY A 111 12.93 -2.14 -3.02
N TYR A 112 12.13 -1.71 -3.99
CA TYR A 112 12.28 -2.15 -5.37
C TYR A 112 11.95 -1.01 -6.33
N ALA A 113 12.66 -0.98 -7.46
CA ALA A 113 12.37 -0.12 -8.59
C ALA A 113 12.74 -0.81 -9.91
N THR A 114 12.01 -0.49 -10.96
CA THR A 114 12.27 -0.93 -12.34
C THR A 114 11.90 0.17 -13.31
N LYS A 115 12.59 0.30 -14.42
CA LYS A 115 12.29 1.32 -15.44
C LYS A 115 11.11 0.96 -16.37
N GLU A 116 10.34 -0.07 -16.04
CA GLU A 116 9.21 -0.53 -16.86
C GLU A 116 8.11 0.53 -17.03
N THR A 117 7.88 1.35 -16.03
CA THR A 117 6.87 2.42 -16.04
C THR A 117 7.46 3.74 -15.52
N LYS A 118 6.77 4.84 -15.75
CA LYS A 118 7.17 6.16 -15.22
C LYS A 118 7.19 6.19 -13.68
N GLU A 119 6.35 5.37 -13.05
CA GLU A 119 6.29 5.19 -11.61
C GLU A 119 7.47 4.33 -11.07
N MET A 120 8.29 3.78 -11.97
CA MET A 120 9.36 2.82 -11.67
C MET A 120 8.86 1.60 -10.88
N LEU A 121 7.73 1.07 -11.32
CA LEU A 121 7.06 -0.11 -10.78
C LEU A 121 6.65 -1.06 -11.91
N PRO A 122 6.37 -2.34 -11.61
CA PRO A 122 6.03 -3.35 -12.64
C PRO A 122 4.77 -2.99 -13.43
N ILE A 123 4.79 -3.22 -14.75
CA ILE A 123 3.65 -2.95 -15.65
C ILE A 123 2.34 -3.57 -15.14
N PRO A 124 2.25 -4.89 -14.83
CA PRO A 124 0.98 -5.48 -14.42
C PRO A 124 0.46 -4.95 -13.09
N TYR A 125 1.34 -4.54 -12.18
CA TYR A 125 0.96 -3.90 -10.92
C TYR A 125 0.37 -2.50 -11.16
N ILE A 126 1.04 -1.67 -11.94
CA ILE A 126 0.55 -0.31 -12.27
C ILE A 126 -0.74 -0.36 -13.06
N LEU A 127 -0.86 -1.31 -14.00
CA LEU A 127 -2.06 -1.46 -14.81
C LEU A 127 -3.29 -1.84 -13.95
N SER A 128 -3.13 -2.81 -13.03
CA SER A 128 -4.19 -3.17 -12.09
C SER A 128 -4.57 -2.02 -11.15
N THR A 129 -3.58 -1.27 -10.66
CA THR A 129 -3.78 -0.10 -9.81
C THR A 129 -4.55 1.01 -10.52
N LYS A 130 -4.11 1.41 -11.72
CA LYS A 130 -4.76 2.47 -12.52
C LYS A 130 -6.19 2.11 -12.92
N ALA A 131 -6.45 0.86 -13.27
CA ALA A 131 -7.80 0.41 -13.59
C ALA A 131 -8.76 0.55 -12.39
N LEU A 132 -8.32 0.17 -11.19
CA LEU A 132 -9.13 0.34 -9.97
C LEU A 132 -9.28 1.82 -9.56
N GLN A 133 -8.28 2.66 -9.80
CA GLN A 133 -8.42 4.11 -9.60
C GLN A 133 -9.45 4.72 -10.55
N LYS A 134 -9.47 4.32 -11.82
CA LYS A 134 -10.51 4.72 -12.79
C LYS A 134 -11.90 4.21 -12.40
N LEU A 135 -11.98 2.97 -11.92
CA LEU A 135 -13.23 2.42 -11.40
C LEU A 135 -13.75 3.26 -10.21
N ARG A 136 -12.87 3.67 -9.31
CA ARG A 136 -13.23 4.58 -8.21
C ARG A 136 -13.71 5.94 -8.75
N ALA A 137 -13.03 6.53 -9.72
CA ALA A 137 -13.45 7.79 -10.33
C ALA A 137 -14.86 7.66 -10.94
N PHE A 138 -15.10 6.59 -11.71
CA PHE A 138 -16.43 6.27 -12.22
C PHE A 138 -17.49 6.15 -11.12
N ASN A 139 -17.16 5.49 -10.00
CA ASN A 139 -18.06 5.35 -8.86
C ASN A 139 -18.42 6.71 -8.24
N LEU A 140 -17.43 7.60 -8.07
CA LEU A 140 -17.67 8.94 -7.53
C LEU A 140 -18.58 9.76 -8.45
N GLU A 141 -18.35 9.73 -9.76
CA GLU A 141 -19.18 10.42 -10.76
C GLU A 141 -20.63 9.91 -10.79
N ASN A 142 -20.84 8.63 -10.51
CA ASN A 142 -22.14 7.98 -10.52
C ASN A 142 -22.73 7.77 -9.10
N ALA A 143 -22.18 8.43 -8.09
CA ALA A 143 -22.62 8.32 -6.69
C ALA A 143 -22.81 6.86 -6.22
N PHE A 144 -21.94 5.96 -6.66
CA PHE A 144 -21.97 4.51 -6.37
C PHE A 144 -23.28 3.80 -6.73
N SER A 145 -24.07 4.38 -7.64
CA SER A 145 -25.39 3.82 -8.01
C SER A 145 -25.31 2.57 -8.91
N ILE A 146 -24.21 2.41 -9.64
CA ILE A 146 -23.96 1.31 -10.59
C ILE A 146 -23.00 0.29 -10.04
N LEU A 147 -21.75 0.69 -9.82
CA LEU A 147 -20.73 -0.12 -9.18
C LEU A 147 -20.58 0.32 -7.73
N LYS A 148 -20.08 -0.58 -6.89
CA LYS A 148 -19.88 -0.34 -5.46
C LYS A 148 -18.38 -0.32 -5.13
N PRO A 149 -17.96 0.07 -3.91
CA PRO A 149 -16.54 0.32 -3.61
C PRO A 149 -15.63 -0.90 -3.67
N ASP A 150 -16.13 -2.11 -3.43
CA ASP A 150 -15.31 -3.32 -3.36
C ASP A 150 -14.98 -3.87 -4.74
N ALA A 151 -13.69 -3.99 -5.04
CA ALA A 151 -13.20 -4.57 -6.29
C ALA A 151 -11.79 -5.12 -6.16
N LYS A 152 -11.45 -6.06 -7.05
CA LYS A 152 -10.10 -6.59 -7.25
C LYS A 152 -9.76 -6.58 -8.73
N ALA A 153 -8.51 -6.26 -9.06
CA ALA A 153 -7.97 -6.36 -10.41
C ALA A 153 -6.72 -7.24 -10.41
N GLN A 154 -6.59 -8.06 -11.44
CA GLN A 154 -5.40 -8.89 -11.69
C GLN A 154 -5.01 -8.80 -13.16
N VAL A 155 -3.73 -8.64 -13.42
CA VAL A 155 -3.17 -8.61 -14.78
C VAL A 155 -2.10 -9.68 -14.91
N SER A 156 -2.22 -10.52 -15.93
CA SER A 156 -1.18 -11.43 -16.38
C SER A 156 -0.48 -10.83 -17.59
N TYR A 157 0.84 -10.62 -17.49
CA TYR A 157 1.65 -9.97 -18.50
C TYR A 157 2.73 -10.92 -19.01
N ASP A 158 2.87 -11.01 -20.34
CA ASP A 158 3.95 -11.79 -20.95
C ASP A 158 5.14 -10.88 -21.25
N TYR A 159 6.19 -10.97 -20.41
CA TYR A 159 7.42 -10.22 -20.58
C TYR A 159 8.25 -10.61 -21.81
N LYS A 160 8.03 -11.81 -22.38
CA LYS A 160 8.71 -12.22 -23.62
C LYS A 160 8.09 -11.55 -24.83
N GLU A 161 6.76 -11.55 -24.88
CA GLU A 161 6.00 -10.96 -25.99
C GLU A 161 5.69 -9.48 -25.73
N ASN A 162 6.04 -8.96 -24.55
CA ASN A 162 5.80 -7.58 -24.10
C ASN A 162 4.33 -7.15 -24.26
N ARG A 163 3.40 -7.97 -23.73
CA ARG A 163 1.97 -7.74 -23.88
C ARG A 163 1.14 -8.26 -22.72
N ILE A 164 -0.03 -7.67 -22.55
CA ILE A 164 -1.05 -8.17 -21.64
C ILE A 164 -1.62 -9.46 -22.26
N ASP A 165 -1.66 -10.54 -21.50
CA ASP A 165 -2.31 -11.79 -21.85
C ASP A 165 -3.77 -11.81 -21.34
N THR A 166 -3.95 -11.60 -20.04
CA THR A 166 -5.25 -11.64 -19.38
C THR A 166 -5.41 -10.46 -18.42
N PHE A 167 -6.57 -9.83 -18.45
CA PHE A 167 -6.97 -8.81 -17.49
C PHE A 167 -8.28 -9.22 -16.83
N LEU A 168 -8.26 -9.36 -15.52
CA LEU A 168 -9.40 -9.72 -14.67
C LEU A 168 -9.77 -8.54 -13.77
N ILE A 169 -11.06 -8.18 -13.73
CA ILE A 169 -11.62 -7.32 -12.67
C ILE A 169 -12.89 -7.96 -12.13
N SER A 170 -12.93 -8.12 -10.81
CA SER A 170 -14.14 -8.44 -10.06
C SER A 170 -14.55 -7.20 -9.28
N SER A 171 -15.77 -6.69 -9.53
CA SER A 171 -16.29 -5.47 -8.91
C SER A 171 -17.68 -5.70 -8.37
N GLN A 172 -17.89 -5.25 -7.15
CA GLN A 172 -19.20 -5.17 -6.53
C GLN A 172 -20.10 -4.23 -7.33
N HIS A 173 -21.38 -4.56 -7.47
CA HIS A 173 -22.35 -3.76 -8.21
C HIS A 173 -23.71 -3.71 -7.52
N SER A 174 -24.51 -2.70 -7.89
CA SER A 174 -25.88 -2.58 -7.45
C SER A 174 -26.72 -3.76 -7.93
N GLU A 175 -27.69 -4.21 -7.14
CA GLU A 175 -28.64 -5.27 -7.51
C GLU A 175 -29.52 -4.90 -8.70
N SER A 176 -29.79 -3.61 -8.87
CA SER A 176 -30.62 -3.07 -9.97
C SER A 176 -29.92 -3.06 -11.34
N VAL A 177 -28.60 -3.34 -11.40
CA VAL A 177 -27.79 -3.24 -12.62
C VAL A 177 -27.56 -4.63 -13.20
N SER A 178 -27.75 -4.77 -14.52
CA SER A 178 -27.51 -6.03 -15.21
C SER A 178 -26.03 -6.35 -15.34
N LEU A 179 -25.67 -7.64 -15.32
CA LEU A 179 -24.29 -8.08 -15.52
C LEU A 179 -23.70 -7.64 -16.88
N SER A 180 -24.54 -7.49 -17.91
CA SER A 180 -24.09 -6.98 -19.22
C SER A 180 -23.61 -5.54 -19.13
N GLN A 181 -24.34 -4.68 -18.42
CA GLN A 181 -23.94 -3.28 -18.18
C GLN A 181 -22.66 -3.20 -17.33
N VAL A 182 -22.55 -4.01 -16.27
CA VAL A 182 -21.34 -4.11 -15.45
C VAL A 182 -20.14 -4.50 -16.31
N ARG A 183 -20.27 -5.51 -17.16
CA ARG A 183 -19.21 -5.97 -18.07
C ARG A 183 -18.80 -4.91 -19.07
N GLU A 184 -19.75 -4.23 -19.68
CA GLU A 184 -19.47 -3.17 -20.66
C GLU A 184 -18.66 -2.02 -20.04
N ILE A 185 -19.07 -1.52 -18.85
CA ILE A 185 -18.39 -0.45 -18.15
C ILE A 185 -16.96 -0.87 -17.77
N ILE A 186 -16.80 -2.04 -17.15
CA ILE A 186 -15.49 -2.51 -16.69
C ILE A 186 -14.57 -2.82 -17.86
N GLN A 187 -15.07 -3.44 -18.93
CA GLN A 187 -14.30 -3.70 -20.14
C GLN A 187 -13.78 -2.40 -20.76
N LYS A 188 -14.61 -1.35 -20.81
CA LYS A 188 -14.18 -0.04 -21.27
C LYS A 188 -13.03 0.51 -20.44
N ILE A 189 -13.14 0.46 -19.09
CA ILE A 189 -12.08 0.89 -18.16
C ILE A 189 -10.77 0.12 -18.43
N MET A 190 -10.85 -1.21 -18.62
CA MET A 190 -9.67 -2.06 -18.86
C MET A 190 -8.96 -1.65 -20.15
N VAL A 191 -9.72 -1.53 -21.26
CA VAL A 191 -9.19 -1.18 -22.59
C VAL A 191 -8.58 0.22 -22.59
N GLU A 192 -9.28 1.21 -22.02
CA GLU A 192 -8.78 2.59 -21.91
C GLU A 192 -7.52 2.67 -21.06
N THR A 193 -7.45 1.92 -19.94
CA THR A 193 -6.27 1.91 -19.08
C THR A 193 -5.06 1.31 -19.79
N ALA A 194 -5.24 0.23 -20.54
CA ALA A 194 -4.18 -0.38 -21.35
C ALA A 194 -3.71 0.57 -22.46
N ALA A 195 -4.63 1.19 -23.18
CA ALA A 195 -4.33 2.13 -24.26
C ALA A 195 -3.54 3.36 -23.76
N GLU A 196 -3.90 3.93 -22.62
CA GLU A 196 -3.18 5.06 -22.01
C GLU A 196 -1.75 4.72 -21.59
N MET A 197 -1.49 3.44 -21.33
CA MET A 197 -0.15 2.94 -21.05
C MET A 197 0.60 2.49 -22.32
N ASN A 198 0.04 2.72 -23.51
CA ASN A 198 0.55 2.26 -24.81
C ASN A 198 0.75 0.74 -24.88
N LEU A 199 -0.13 -0.02 -24.22
CA LEU A 199 -0.16 -1.48 -24.25
C LEU A 199 -1.21 -2.00 -25.23
N ASN A 200 -1.13 -3.29 -25.57
CA ASN A 200 -2.13 -3.94 -26.41
C ASN A 200 -3.53 -3.93 -25.75
N THR A 201 -4.57 -3.92 -26.59
CA THR A 201 -5.97 -3.93 -26.14
C THR A 201 -6.72 -5.22 -26.53
N ASP A 202 -6.03 -6.16 -27.16
CA ASP A 202 -6.52 -7.46 -27.64
C ASP A 202 -6.18 -8.60 -26.66
N PHE A 203 -6.35 -8.37 -25.37
CA PHE A 203 -6.12 -9.35 -24.33
C PHE A 203 -7.41 -10.09 -23.94
N ARG A 204 -7.26 -11.20 -23.22
CA ARG A 204 -8.38 -11.92 -22.63
C ARG A 204 -8.98 -11.09 -21.50
N ILE A 205 -10.28 -10.77 -21.61
CA ILE A 205 -11.04 -9.98 -20.64
C ILE A 205 -11.87 -10.92 -19.75
N LEU A 206 -11.73 -10.77 -18.43
CA LEU A 206 -12.54 -11.46 -17.44
C LEU A 206 -13.19 -10.42 -16.51
N VAL A 207 -14.51 -10.33 -16.51
CA VAL A 207 -15.27 -9.43 -15.63
C VAL A 207 -16.30 -10.23 -14.85
N ASN A 208 -16.19 -10.19 -13.52
CA ASN A 208 -17.06 -10.94 -12.62
C ASN A 208 -17.30 -12.37 -13.15
N PRO A 209 -16.27 -13.23 -13.26
CA PRO A 209 -16.40 -14.53 -13.90
C PRO A 209 -17.39 -15.47 -13.19
N THR A 210 -17.60 -15.27 -11.90
CA THR A 210 -18.61 -16.00 -11.11
C THR A 210 -20.03 -15.46 -11.28
N GLY A 211 -20.19 -14.32 -11.99
CA GLY A 211 -21.47 -13.67 -12.24
C GLY A 211 -21.81 -12.57 -11.22
N ARG A 212 -22.88 -12.73 -10.46
CA ARG A 212 -23.41 -11.71 -9.53
C ARG A 212 -22.44 -11.44 -8.37
N PHE A 213 -22.11 -10.15 -8.14
CA PHE A 213 -21.30 -9.68 -7.01
C PHE A 213 -21.98 -8.45 -6.38
N VAL A 214 -23.07 -8.64 -5.66
CA VAL A 214 -23.85 -7.57 -5.01
C VAL A 214 -23.50 -7.45 -3.53
N LEU A 215 -23.34 -8.57 -2.82
CA LEU A 215 -22.84 -8.58 -1.46
C LEU A 215 -21.31 -8.49 -1.50
N GLY A 216 -20.74 -7.42 -0.97
CA GLY A 216 -19.29 -7.15 -0.98
C GLY A 216 -18.83 -6.48 0.29
N SER A 217 -17.56 -6.04 0.30
CA SER A 217 -16.92 -5.33 1.41
C SER A 217 -17.03 -6.15 2.73
N SER A 218 -17.17 -5.50 3.88
CA SER A 218 -17.26 -6.13 5.20
C SER A 218 -18.41 -7.13 5.36
N PHE A 219 -19.42 -7.07 4.48
CA PHE A 219 -20.55 -8.00 4.50
C PHE A 219 -20.24 -9.35 3.86
N ALA A 220 -19.37 -9.37 2.86
CA ALA A 220 -18.95 -10.60 2.19
C ALA A 220 -17.78 -11.27 2.91
N ASP A 221 -16.80 -10.48 3.36
CA ASP A 221 -15.56 -10.97 3.97
C ASP A 221 -15.16 -10.10 5.16
N SER A 222 -14.35 -10.65 6.07
CA SER A 222 -13.76 -9.88 7.17
C SER A 222 -12.52 -9.13 6.71
N GLY A 223 -12.34 -7.91 7.22
CA GLY A 223 -11.13 -7.12 7.01
C GLY A 223 -10.25 -7.06 8.25
N LEU A 224 -8.94 -7.02 8.01
CA LEU A 224 -7.92 -6.76 9.04
C LEU A 224 -6.81 -5.88 8.46
N THR A 225 -6.25 -5.00 9.31
CA THR A 225 -5.08 -4.21 8.97
C THR A 225 -3.89 -5.11 8.62
N GLY A 226 -3.16 -4.76 7.56
CA GLY A 226 -1.91 -5.43 7.20
C GLY A 226 -2.08 -6.77 6.47
N ARG A 227 -3.26 -7.07 5.91
CA ARG A 227 -3.49 -8.30 5.13
C ARG A 227 -3.35 -8.14 3.62
N LYS A 228 -2.96 -6.96 3.14
CA LYS A 228 -2.77 -6.67 1.71
C LYS A 228 -1.37 -6.12 1.40
N ILE A 229 -0.36 -6.61 2.16
CA ILE A 229 1.01 -6.11 2.12
C ILE A 229 1.68 -6.23 0.74
N ILE A 230 1.30 -7.21 -0.06
CA ILE A 230 1.82 -7.38 -1.43
C ILE A 230 1.19 -6.36 -2.39
N ALA A 231 -0.11 -6.09 -2.26
CA ALA A 231 -0.79 -5.01 -2.98
C ALA A 231 -0.31 -3.61 -2.53
N ASP A 232 0.14 -3.48 -1.29
CA ASP A 232 0.71 -2.25 -0.76
C ASP A 232 2.10 -1.93 -1.32
N THR A 233 2.82 -2.91 -1.81
CA THR A 233 4.22 -2.79 -2.24
C THR A 233 4.40 -2.96 -3.75
N TYR A 234 4.76 -4.13 -4.21
CA TYR A 234 5.25 -4.35 -5.59
C TYR A 234 4.46 -5.41 -6.36
N GLY A 235 3.31 -5.85 -5.85
CA GLY A 235 2.45 -6.83 -6.53
C GLY A 235 3.11 -8.19 -6.78
N GLY A 236 4.07 -8.58 -5.93
CA GLY A 236 4.78 -9.85 -6.02
C GLY A 236 6.06 -9.84 -6.88
N ALA A 237 6.45 -8.69 -7.45
CA ALA A 237 7.66 -8.58 -8.26
C ALA A 237 8.96 -8.46 -7.44
N ALA A 238 8.85 -8.19 -6.16
CA ALA A 238 9.95 -8.07 -5.21
C ALA A 238 9.67 -8.90 -3.97
N HIS A 239 10.71 -9.15 -3.17
CA HIS A 239 10.57 -9.75 -1.85
C HIS A 239 9.79 -8.84 -0.90
N HIS A 240 9.30 -9.43 0.17
CA HIS A 240 8.62 -8.71 1.26
C HIS A 240 9.05 -9.30 2.60
N GLY A 241 9.33 -8.44 3.59
CA GLY A 241 9.78 -8.87 4.92
C GLY A 241 8.64 -9.36 5.83
N GLY A 242 7.39 -9.14 5.44
CA GLY A 242 6.19 -9.55 6.18
C GLY A 242 5.57 -8.47 7.05
N GLY A 243 6.29 -7.37 7.34
CA GLY A 243 5.80 -6.26 8.16
C GLY A 243 4.75 -5.41 7.44
N ALA A 244 3.58 -5.19 8.06
CA ALA A 244 2.57 -4.27 7.59
C ALA A 244 2.99 -2.81 7.86
N PHE A 245 2.53 -1.87 7.02
CA PHE A 245 2.83 -0.45 7.14
C PHE A 245 1.72 0.31 7.90
N SER A 246 0.47 0.12 7.47
CA SER A 246 -0.67 0.84 8.00
C SER A 246 -0.82 0.62 9.51
N GLY A 247 -1.19 1.69 10.24
CA GLY A 247 -1.37 1.68 11.68
C GLY A 247 -0.10 1.87 12.50
N LYS A 248 1.09 1.94 11.86
CA LYS A 248 2.39 2.11 12.52
C LYS A 248 2.92 3.53 12.34
N ASP A 249 3.36 4.16 13.43
CA ASP A 249 4.11 5.41 13.35
C ASP A 249 5.52 5.19 12.76
N PRO A 250 6.21 6.26 12.30
CA PRO A 250 7.50 6.14 11.63
C PRO A 250 8.65 5.55 12.45
N SER A 251 8.53 5.42 13.77
CA SER A 251 9.55 4.76 14.59
C SER A 251 9.63 3.25 14.31
N LYS A 252 8.59 2.68 13.72
CA LYS A 252 8.56 1.27 13.32
C LYS A 252 9.28 1.10 11.99
N VAL A 253 10.41 0.39 12.01
CA VAL A 253 11.27 0.15 10.84
C VAL A 253 10.56 -0.62 9.73
N ASP A 254 9.57 -1.44 10.05
CA ASP A 254 8.71 -2.09 9.05
C ASP A 254 8.18 -1.08 8.02
N ARG A 255 7.79 0.10 8.46
CA ARG A 255 7.30 1.18 7.61
C ARG A 255 8.42 2.07 7.10
N SER A 256 9.17 2.69 8.00
CA SER A 256 10.16 3.72 7.66
C SER A 256 11.30 3.18 6.82
N ALA A 257 11.87 2.03 7.18
CA ALA A 257 12.97 1.44 6.43
C ALA A 257 12.53 0.85 5.07
N ALA A 258 11.28 0.37 4.94
CA ALA A 258 10.74 -0.02 3.64
C ALA A 258 10.60 1.18 2.69
N TYR A 259 10.20 2.35 3.20
CA TYR A 259 10.16 3.58 2.41
C TYR A 259 11.56 4.06 2.00
N MET A 260 12.54 3.98 2.92
CA MET A 260 13.94 4.31 2.59
C MET A 260 14.53 3.33 1.58
N ALA A 261 14.27 2.03 1.71
CA ALA A 261 14.71 1.03 0.76
C ALA A 261 14.12 1.28 -0.64
N ARG A 262 12.82 1.68 -0.73
CA ARG A 262 12.20 2.14 -2.00
C ARG A 262 12.91 3.35 -2.58
N LYS A 263 13.19 4.37 -1.75
CA LYS A 263 13.90 5.57 -2.20
C LYS A 263 15.26 5.23 -2.78
N ILE A 264 16.06 4.40 -2.10
CA ILE A 264 17.37 3.98 -2.57
C ILE A 264 17.27 3.26 -3.92
N ALA A 265 16.38 2.26 -4.02
CA ALA A 265 16.18 1.53 -5.27
C ALA A 265 15.79 2.46 -6.42
N LYS A 266 14.84 3.38 -6.15
CA LYS A 266 14.38 4.37 -7.14
C LYS A 266 15.48 5.34 -7.54
N ASP A 267 16.28 5.84 -6.60
CA ASP A 267 17.39 6.76 -6.88
C ASP A 267 18.43 6.10 -7.79
N LEU A 268 18.76 4.83 -7.58
CA LEU A 268 19.69 4.08 -8.42
C LEU A 268 19.17 3.89 -9.85
N VAL A 269 17.90 3.54 -10.00
CA VAL A 269 17.24 3.38 -11.31
C VAL A 269 17.10 4.73 -12.02
N SER A 270 16.66 5.78 -11.30
CA SER A 270 16.54 7.15 -11.87
C SER A 270 17.85 7.71 -12.35
N ALA A 271 18.93 7.44 -11.61
CA ALA A 271 20.28 7.88 -11.98
C ALA A 271 20.88 7.07 -13.14
N GLY A 272 20.16 6.09 -13.69
CA GLY A 272 20.64 5.24 -14.77
C GLY A 272 21.79 4.30 -14.36
N LYS A 273 21.90 3.99 -13.06
CA LYS A 273 22.92 3.07 -12.54
C LYS A 273 22.58 1.61 -12.79
N THR A 274 21.30 1.33 -12.88
CA THR A 274 20.73 0.01 -13.17
C THR A 274 19.33 0.18 -13.76
N ASP A 275 18.83 -0.83 -14.48
CA ASP A 275 17.45 -0.83 -15.01
C ASP A 275 16.45 -1.39 -13.99
N ARG A 276 16.92 -2.18 -13.03
CA ARG A 276 16.12 -2.84 -12.01
C ARG A 276 16.94 -2.99 -10.73
N CYS A 277 16.35 -2.73 -9.59
CA CYS A 277 17.05 -2.78 -8.32
C CYS A 277 16.10 -3.23 -7.19
N GLU A 278 16.60 -4.14 -6.36
CA GLU A 278 16.02 -4.46 -5.06
C GLU A 278 17.03 -4.16 -3.96
N VAL A 279 16.56 -3.52 -2.89
CA VAL A 279 17.36 -3.17 -1.71
C VAL A 279 16.73 -3.86 -0.51
N GLN A 280 17.54 -4.58 0.27
CA GLN A 280 17.15 -5.10 1.58
C GLN A 280 17.88 -4.34 2.68
N LEU A 281 17.12 -3.88 3.68
CA LEU A 281 17.63 -3.37 4.95
C LEU A 281 17.20 -4.34 6.06
N ALA A 282 18.13 -4.74 6.91
CA ALA A 282 17.80 -5.61 8.05
C ALA A 282 18.22 -4.95 9.36
N TYR A 283 17.34 -5.03 10.37
CA TYR A 283 17.58 -4.43 11.68
C TYR A 283 17.49 -5.47 12.79
N ALA A 284 18.19 -5.20 13.89
CA ALA A 284 18.06 -5.90 15.16
C ALA A 284 17.44 -4.95 16.20
N ILE A 285 16.58 -5.48 17.08
CA ILE A 285 15.96 -4.69 18.14
C ILE A 285 17.02 -3.98 18.98
N GLY A 286 16.82 -2.70 19.29
CA GLY A 286 17.72 -1.88 20.09
C GLY A 286 19.00 -1.43 19.40
N VAL A 287 19.24 -1.81 18.12
CA VAL A 287 20.40 -1.39 17.34
C VAL A 287 19.98 -0.34 16.32
N ALA A 288 20.69 0.80 16.25
CA ALA A 288 20.35 1.90 15.37
C ALA A 288 20.77 1.61 13.93
N GLU A 289 22.00 1.15 13.72
CA GLU A 289 22.49 0.82 12.39
C GLU A 289 21.89 -0.49 11.87
N PRO A 290 21.58 -0.59 10.54
CA PRO A 290 21.16 -1.86 9.97
C PRO A 290 22.27 -2.91 10.14
N VAL A 291 21.90 -4.13 10.52
CA VAL A 291 22.83 -5.25 10.63
C VAL A 291 23.24 -5.79 9.27
N SER A 292 22.45 -5.49 8.22
CA SER A 292 22.75 -5.85 6.85
C SER A 292 22.08 -4.88 5.88
N VAL A 293 22.81 -4.54 4.81
CA VAL A 293 22.33 -3.84 3.63
C VAL A 293 22.70 -4.68 2.42
N TYR A 294 21.71 -5.14 1.65
CA TYR A 294 21.90 -5.96 0.46
C TYR A 294 21.29 -5.27 -0.76
N LEU A 295 21.97 -5.41 -1.89
CA LEU A 295 21.58 -4.81 -3.17
C LEU A 295 21.61 -5.90 -4.25
N ASP A 296 20.51 -6.05 -4.98
CA ASP A 296 20.42 -6.89 -6.17
C ASP A 296 19.97 -6.04 -7.37
N CYS A 297 20.78 -5.98 -8.40
CA CYS A 297 20.47 -5.30 -9.65
C CYS A 297 19.98 -6.25 -10.75
N PHE A 298 19.82 -7.54 -10.44
CA PHE A 298 19.31 -8.57 -11.36
C PHE A 298 20.12 -8.69 -12.68
N GLY A 299 21.42 -8.37 -12.65
CA GLY A 299 22.27 -8.36 -13.84
C GLY A 299 21.98 -7.22 -14.82
N THR A 300 21.33 -6.15 -14.36
CA THR A 300 21.00 -4.96 -15.16
C THR A 300 21.80 -3.72 -14.76
N GLU A 301 22.78 -3.88 -13.93
CA GLU A 301 23.70 -2.81 -13.51
C GLU A 301 24.56 -2.30 -14.65
N HIS A 302 24.81 -0.99 -14.66
CA HIS A 302 25.71 -0.31 -15.59
C HIS A 302 27.04 0.06 -14.95
N GLU A 303 27.20 -0.19 -13.65
CA GLU A 303 28.40 0.02 -12.84
C GLU A 303 28.67 -1.19 -11.94
N ASN A 304 29.82 -1.24 -11.29
CA ASN A 304 30.12 -2.33 -10.36
C ASN A 304 29.18 -2.31 -9.15
N VAL A 305 28.50 -3.43 -8.86
CA VAL A 305 27.53 -3.51 -7.75
C VAL A 305 28.16 -3.17 -6.40
N GLY A 306 29.43 -3.53 -6.17
CA GLY A 306 30.13 -3.18 -4.93
C GLY A 306 30.36 -1.67 -4.79
N ASP A 307 30.52 -0.94 -5.90
CA ASP A 307 30.64 0.52 -5.89
C ASP A 307 29.28 1.16 -5.65
N LEU A 308 28.22 0.63 -6.26
CA LEU A 308 26.84 1.04 -5.97
C LEU A 308 26.49 0.84 -4.49
N TRP A 309 26.82 -0.32 -3.94
CA TRP A 309 26.61 -0.60 -2.53
C TRP A 309 27.33 0.40 -1.60
N ARG A 310 28.63 0.68 -1.89
CA ARG A 310 29.40 1.69 -1.12
C ARG A 310 28.75 3.06 -1.19
N SER A 311 28.31 3.48 -2.37
CA SER A 311 27.65 4.77 -2.55
C SER A 311 26.35 4.89 -1.75
N VAL A 312 25.62 3.78 -1.59
CA VAL A 312 24.40 3.74 -0.74
C VAL A 312 24.77 3.95 0.73
N ILE A 313 25.76 3.19 1.24
CA ILE A 313 26.19 3.30 2.65
C ILE A 313 26.73 4.71 2.98
N GLU A 314 27.45 5.33 2.05
CA GLU A 314 28.03 6.66 2.25
C GLU A 314 26.98 7.79 2.14
N LYS A 315 25.95 7.60 1.32
CA LYS A 315 24.97 8.66 1.01
C LYS A 315 23.83 8.74 2.03
N TYR A 316 23.35 7.59 2.54
CA TYR A 316 22.12 7.54 3.32
C TYR A 316 22.41 7.25 4.80
N ASP A 317 21.84 8.08 5.67
CA ASP A 317 21.71 7.73 7.10
C ASP A 317 20.56 6.71 7.25
N LEU A 318 20.94 5.46 7.47
CA LEU A 318 20.01 4.33 7.56
C LEU A 318 19.56 4.02 8.99
N THR A 319 19.92 4.87 9.97
CA THR A 319 19.35 4.78 11.32
C THR A 319 17.86 5.13 11.29
N PRO A 320 17.01 4.58 12.17
CA PRO A 320 15.58 4.94 12.22
C PRO A 320 15.36 6.46 12.28
N LYS A 321 16.15 7.17 13.10
CA LYS A 321 16.10 8.63 13.24
C LYS A 321 16.50 9.35 11.95
N GLY A 322 17.57 8.90 11.30
CA GLY A 322 18.03 9.43 10.02
C GLY A 322 16.97 9.26 8.93
N ILE A 323 16.36 8.09 8.83
CA ILE A 323 15.29 7.80 7.89
C ILE A 323 14.08 8.73 8.12
N ILE A 324 13.60 8.83 9.37
CA ILE A 324 12.46 9.67 9.75
C ILE A 324 12.72 11.12 9.33
N SER A 325 13.92 11.64 9.63
CA SER A 325 14.32 13.00 9.29
C SER A 325 14.44 13.22 7.79
N ASN A 326 15.17 12.35 7.08
CA ASN A 326 15.45 12.47 5.66
C ASN A 326 14.19 12.38 4.80
N LEU A 327 13.22 11.55 5.20
CA LEU A 327 11.95 11.38 4.51
C LEU A 327 10.83 12.25 5.12
N ASN A 328 11.11 13.09 6.10
CA ASN A 328 10.12 13.94 6.77
C ASN A 328 8.85 13.19 7.19
N LEU A 329 9.00 11.97 7.71
CA LEU A 329 7.90 11.03 7.94
C LEU A 329 6.90 11.50 9.02
N LEU A 330 7.33 12.36 9.96
CA LEU A 330 6.43 12.91 10.99
C LEU A 330 5.39 13.91 10.44
N ASN A 331 5.63 14.47 9.25
CA ASN A 331 4.74 15.41 8.59
C ASN A 331 4.03 14.80 7.38
N THR A 332 4.11 13.49 7.20
CA THR A 332 3.47 12.77 6.09
C THR A 332 2.00 12.51 6.41
N ASP A 333 1.11 12.79 5.45
CA ASP A 333 -0.29 12.36 5.52
C ASP A 333 -0.42 10.89 5.04
N TYR A 334 -0.54 9.98 5.99
CA TYR A 334 -0.63 8.55 5.70
C TYR A 334 -1.96 8.12 5.08
N ASN A 335 -2.99 8.97 5.09
CA ASN A 335 -4.23 8.71 4.35
C ASN A 335 -3.97 8.60 2.83
N LEU A 336 -2.91 9.24 2.33
CA LEU A 336 -2.56 9.20 0.91
C LEU A 336 -2.03 7.84 0.44
N VAL A 337 -1.58 6.99 1.34
CA VAL A 337 -0.89 5.73 1.01
C VAL A 337 -1.64 4.47 1.39
N SER A 338 -2.62 4.55 2.26
CA SER A 338 -3.36 3.41 2.81
C SER A 338 -4.23 2.63 1.81
N SER A 339 -4.33 3.10 0.55
CA SER A 339 -5.01 2.39 -0.55
C SER A 339 -4.27 2.58 -1.87
N TYR A 340 -4.40 1.64 -2.81
CA TYR A 340 -3.76 1.67 -4.13
C TYR A 340 -2.22 1.71 -4.08
N GLY A 341 -1.62 1.09 -3.07
CA GLY A 341 -0.18 0.97 -2.87
C GLY A 341 0.46 2.17 -2.15
N HIS A 342 1.61 1.93 -1.53
CA HIS A 342 2.42 2.93 -0.83
C HIS A 342 3.47 3.58 -1.73
N PHE A 343 3.68 3.04 -2.94
CA PHE A 343 4.73 3.47 -3.87
C PHE A 343 4.17 3.93 -5.21
N GLY A 344 4.96 4.74 -5.93
CA GLY A 344 4.62 5.25 -7.26
C GLY A 344 3.61 6.41 -7.27
N LYS A 345 3.40 7.08 -6.15
CA LYS A 345 2.53 8.25 -6.04
C LYS A 345 3.36 9.54 -6.01
N GLU A 346 2.96 10.51 -6.80
CA GLU A 346 3.58 11.83 -6.80
C GLU A 346 3.45 12.51 -5.43
N ASN A 347 4.42 13.35 -5.07
CA ASN A 347 4.48 14.14 -3.83
C ASN A 347 4.71 13.37 -2.53
N LEU A 348 5.18 12.11 -2.59
CA LEU A 348 5.62 11.39 -1.41
C LEU A 348 7.14 11.49 -1.23
N PRO A 349 7.66 11.69 0.02
CA PRO A 349 9.09 11.95 0.24
C PRO A 349 10.03 10.85 -0.26
N TRP A 350 9.58 9.62 -0.34
CA TRP A 350 10.36 8.48 -0.85
C TRP A 350 10.24 8.27 -2.38
N GLU A 351 9.52 9.17 -3.06
CA GLU A 351 9.32 9.13 -4.50
C GLU A 351 10.03 10.27 -5.26
N PHE A 352 10.81 11.10 -4.57
CA PHE A 352 11.58 12.21 -5.18
C PHE A 352 13.02 11.81 -5.43
#